data_2f14b231fce13e015fca084a08b43b25
#
_entry.id   2f14b231fce13e015fca084a08b43b25
#
_cell.length_a   1.000
_cell.length_b   1.000
_cell.length_c   1.000
_cell.angle_alpha   90.00
_cell.angle_beta   90.00
_cell.angle_gamma   90.00
#
_symmetry.space_group_name_H-M   'P 1'
#
loop_
_entity.id
_entity.type
_entity.pdbx_description
1 polymer ?
#
loop_
_entity_poly.entity_id
_entity_poly.type
_entity_poly.pdbx_seq_one_letter_code
_entity_poly.pdbx_strand_id
1 'polypeptide(L)'
;ITEGDEEQLVVVQEMEPRSQALDLQAVTTAIRQTVAQAHEVSVFAVVLIKAGTLPKTSSGKVQRSLCRDKFLARELIAVEESVLRDSSAAVVVEEEPATVGDEDGLEQVLADIWSQVLNRPNVESGDDFFALGGDSLRGLQVVARVREVRGLDVPLDALFDHPTLAAFSAHVETCLPADPGAPIESIRRVSRDETLPLSFAQERFWFLDQLSSGSSINNIPVALRLVGALDVEALRRSLDEIIQRHEILRACFALRNGRPSHIIVPQLILALDIEDLRTSVEPDRKAQILRLTGEEACRPFDLANGPLIRGCLFRLDDMNHVLSLTLHHIVADGWSMDVLRRELASLYEAFKDCRPSPLPVLSIQYVDLIAAQRERPKGAADRRLLEYWANQLEGAPPLLNLPWDYPRPAIQGHRGARHPWTLEPELARRLYEVGARYRAPPFMLLDSALGLRLSRYSRQTDFCI
;
A
#
# COMPACT_ATOMS: atom_id res chain seq x y z
N ILE A 1 -16.37 -1.44 9.58
CA ILE A 1 -17.28 -0.28 9.60
C ILE A 1 -16.66 0.84 8.80
N THR A 2 -17.46 1.73 8.29
CA THR A 2 -17.02 2.96 7.62
C THR A 2 -17.38 4.12 8.54
N GLU A 3 -16.40 4.86 9.01
CA GLU A 3 -16.58 6.14 9.69
C GLU A 3 -15.87 7.18 8.81
N GLY A 4 -16.62 8.04 8.13
CA GLY A 4 -16.13 8.81 6.99
C GLY A 4 -15.90 7.90 5.76
N ASP A 5 -14.81 8.09 5.02
CA ASP A 5 -14.46 7.32 3.81
C ASP A 5 -13.49 6.15 4.07
N GLU A 6 -13.07 5.90 5.30
CA GLU A 6 -12.16 4.81 5.62
C GLU A 6 -12.89 3.58 6.17
N GLU A 7 -12.59 2.40 5.60
CA GLU A 7 -13.00 1.12 6.17
C GLU A 7 -12.18 0.83 7.42
N GLN A 8 -12.85 0.82 8.57
CA GLN A 8 -12.23 0.54 9.85
C GLN A 8 -12.51 -0.89 10.29
N LEU A 9 -11.47 -1.59 10.73
CA LEU A 9 -11.56 -2.96 11.21
C LEU A 9 -12.04 -2.98 12.66
N VAL A 10 -13.18 -3.64 12.90
CA VAL A 10 -13.70 -3.91 14.24
C VAL A 10 -13.65 -5.40 14.52
N VAL A 11 -13.00 -5.80 15.60
CA VAL A 11 -12.95 -7.20 16.07
C VAL A 11 -13.95 -7.36 17.19
N VAL A 12 -14.93 -8.29 17.02
CA VAL A 12 -15.89 -8.67 18.07
C VAL A 12 -15.60 -10.10 18.50
N GLN A 13 -15.20 -10.28 19.74
CA GLN A 13 -14.81 -11.59 20.30
C GLN A 13 -15.72 -11.99 21.45
N GLU A 14 -16.24 -13.21 21.39
CA GLU A 14 -17.03 -13.83 22.44
C GLU A 14 -16.11 -14.42 23.53
N MET A 15 -16.35 -14.07 24.79
CA MET A 15 -15.56 -14.53 25.95
C MET A 15 -16.13 -15.83 26.51
N GLU A 16 -15.27 -16.80 26.84
CA GLU A 16 -15.72 -18.00 27.55
C GLU A 16 -16.10 -17.71 29.01
N PRO A 17 -17.08 -18.43 29.60
CA PRO A 17 -17.56 -18.19 30.99
C PRO A 17 -16.49 -18.31 32.06
N ARG A 18 -15.38 -18.99 31.80
CA ARG A 18 -14.27 -19.22 32.76
C ARG A 18 -13.17 -18.12 32.71
N SER A 19 -13.33 -17.11 31.87
CA SER A 19 -12.32 -16.06 31.64
C SER A 19 -12.37 -14.92 32.67
N GLN A 20 -13.06 -15.05 33.80
CA GLN A 20 -13.24 -14.00 34.81
C GLN A 20 -11.93 -13.54 35.52
N ALA A 21 -10.81 -14.24 35.33
CA ALA A 21 -9.51 -13.89 35.91
C ALA A 21 -8.50 -13.31 34.89
N LEU A 22 -8.92 -13.04 33.65
CA LEU A 22 -8.06 -12.48 32.62
C LEU A 22 -8.03 -10.98 32.69
N ASP A 23 -6.85 -10.39 32.51
CA ASP A 23 -6.68 -8.98 32.24
C ASP A 23 -7.25 -8.66 30.85
N LEU A 24 -8.42 -8.02 30.82
CA LEU A 24 -9.14 -7.74 29.57
C LEU A 24 -8.39 -6.74 28.69
N GLN A 25 -7.61 -5.83 29.27
CA GLN A 25 -6.77 -4.91 28.52
C GLN A 25 -5.62 -5.67 27.83
N ALA A 26 -4.97 -6.58 28.53
CA ALA A 26 -3.96 -7.44 27.94
C ALA A 26 -4.51 -8.28 26.77
N VAL A 27 -5.75 -8.77 26.88
CA VAL A 27 -6.43 -9.52 25.80
C VAL A 27 -6.70 -8.61 24.59
N THR A 28 -7.21 -7.40 24.78
CA THR A 28 -7.47 -6.47 23.67
C THR A 28 -6.18 -6.05 22.98
N THR A 29 -5.11 -5.79 23.75
CA THR A 29 -3.78 -5.48 23.23
C THR A 29 -3.21 -6.66 22.42
N ALA A 30 -3.29 -7.90 22.94
CA ALA A 30 -2.83 -9.08 22.22
C ALA A 30 -3.59 -9.29 20.90
N ILE A 31 -4.91 -9.03 20.87
CA ILE A 31 -5.71 -9.09 19.64
C ILE A 31 -5.20 -8.06 18.64
N ARG A 32 -4.96 -6.81 19.03
CA ARG A 32 -4.43 -5.75 18.16
C ARG A 32 -3.06 -6.10 17.60
N GLN A 33 -2.14 -6.52 18.46
CA GLN A 33 -0.79 -6.93 18.09
C GLN A 33 -0.83 -8.10 17.09
N THR A 34 -1.63 -9.13 17.40
CA THR A 34 -1.76 -10.30 16.51
C THR A 34 -2.32 -9.92 15.13
N VAL A 35 -3.33 -9.05 15.10
CA VAL A 35 -3.91 -8.59 13.83
C VAL A 35 -2.93 -7.72 13.06
N ALA A 36 -2.22 -6.82 13.71
CA ALA A 36 -1.20 -5.99 13.07
C ALA A 36 -0.06 -6.84 12.49
N GLN A 37 0.43 -7.84 13.24
CA GLN A 37 1.48 -8.76 12.78
C GLN A 37 1.01 -9.67 11.63
N ALA A 38 -0.22 -10.17 11.70
CA ALA A 38 -0.71 -11.16 10.76
C ALA A 38 -1.32 -10.58 9.49
N HIS A 39 -1.82 -9.33 9.55
CA HIS A 39 -2.63 -8.73 8.49
C HIS A 39 -2.12 -7.37 8.02
N GLU A 40 -1.10 -6.79 8.69
CA GLU A 40 -0.58 -5.46 8.39
C GLU A 40 -1.66 -4.36 8.40
N VAL A 41 -2.70 -4.52 9.26
CA VAL A 41 -3.85 -3.61 9.40
C VAL A 41 -4.03 -3.21 10.84
N SER A 42 -4.33 -1.95 11.08
CA SER A 42 -4.71 -1.47 12.41
C SER A 42 -6.16 -1.86 12.75
N VAL A 43 -6.41 -2.22 14.02
CA VAL A 43 -7.75 -2.54 14.51
C VAL A 43 -8.34 -1.32 15.17
N PHE A 44 -9.37 -0.73 14.58
CA PHE A 44 -10.07 0.45 15.11
C PHE A 44 -10.73 0.16 16.46
N ALA A 45 -11.47 -0.95 16.58
CA ALA A 45 -12.10 -1.33 17.84
C ALA A 45 -12.00 -2.83 18.12
N VAL A 46 -11.76 -3.18 19.37
CA VAL A 46 -11.89 -4.54 19.90
C VAL A 46 -13.00 -4.55 20.92
N VAL A 47 -14.03 -5.37 20.70
CA VAL A 47 -15.19 -5.52 21.57
C VAL A 47 -15.25 -6.95 22.09
N LEU A 48 -15.03 -7.12 23.39
CA LEU A 48 -15.19 -8.41 24.07
C LEU A 48 -16.62 -8.51 24.58
N ILE A 49 -17.37 -9.50 24.12
CA ILE A 49 -18.78 -9.69 24.46
C ILE A 49 -18.99 -10.98 25.29
N LYS A 50 -20.12 -11.02 26.00
CA LYS A 50 -20.47 -12.21 26.79
C LYS A 50 -20.71 -13.43 25.91
N ALA A 51 -20.37 -14.64 26.46
CA ALA A 51 -20.64 -15.91 25.82
C ALA A 51 -22.12 -16.04 25.44
N GLY A 52 -22.39 -16.50 24.22
CA GLY A 52 -23.74 -16.73 23.72
C GLY A 52 -24.45 -15.46 23.20
N THR A 53 -23.80 -14.27 23.17
CA THR A 53 -24.40 -13.03 22.69
C THR A 53 -24.01 -12.64 21.28
N LEU A 54 -23.05 -13.34 20.67
CA LEU A 54 -22.64 -13.08 19.29
C LEU A 54 -23.79 -13.45 18.34
N PRO A 55 -24.25 -12.53 17.47
CA PRO A 55 -25.31 -12.80 16.52
C PRO A 55 -24.97 -13.96 15.58
N LYS A 56 -25.76 -15.03 15.63
CA LYS A 56 -25.58 -16.24 14.83
C LYS A 56 -26.91 -16.61 14.13
N THR A 57 -26.83 -17.24 12.97
CA THR A 57 -27.96 -17.84 12.29
C THR A 57 -28.48 -19.07 13.06
N SER A 58 -29.64 -19.60 12.70
CA SER A 58 -30.16 -20.86 13.22
C SER A 58 -29.21 -22.05 12.98
N SER A 59 -28.33 -21.96 11.99
CA SER A 59 -27.27 -22.95 11.70
C SER A 59 -25.94 -22.67 12.41
N GLY A 60 -25.88 -21.68 13.31
CA GLY A 60 -24.70 -21.37 14.12
C GLY A 60 -23.64 -20.46 13.43
N LYS A 61 -23.88 -19.98 12.22
CA LYS A 61 -22.97 -19.07 11.51
C LYS A 61 -23.09 -17.64 12.04
N VAL A 62 -21.94 -16.96 12.23
CA VAL A 62 -21.90 -15.56 12.66
C VAL A 62 -22.52 -14.65 11.59
N GLN A 63 -23.43 -13.79 12.00
CA GLN A 63 -24.07 -12.79 11.14
C GLN A 63 -23.27 -11.46 11.21
N ARG A 64 -22.23 -11.32 10.37
CA ARG A 64 -21.31 -10.17 10.40
C ARG A 64 -22.01 -8.83 10.18
N SER A 65 -22.97 -8.76 9.25
CA SER A 65 -23.76 -7.55 9.02
C SER A 65 -24.54 -7.14 10.28
N LEU A 66 -25.19 -8.08 10.94
CA LEU A 66 -25.94 -7.81 12.17
C LEU A 66 -25.00 -7.45 13.34
N CYS A 67 -23.80 -8.04 13.41
CA CYS A 67 -22.78 -7.62 14.37
C CYS A 67 -22.35 -6.17 14.13
N ARG A 68 -22.08 -5.80 12.87
CA ARG A 68 -21.75 -4.43 12.47
C ARG A 68 -22.86 -3.46 12.86
N ASP A 69 -24.11 -3.78 12.49
CA ASP A 69 -25.26 -2.91 12.73
C ASP A 69 -25.49 -2.72 14.25
N LYS A 70 -25.31 -3.78 15.04
CA LYS A 70 -25.40 -3.70 16.51
C LYS A 70 -24.22 -2.94 17.13
N PHE A 71 -23.02 -3.03 16.57
CA PHE A 71 -21.89 -2.24 17.02
C PHE A 71 -22.15 -0.74 16.79
N LEU A 72 -22.59 -0.38 15.59
CA LEU A 72 -22.93 1.01 15.24
C LEU A 72 -24.07 1.56 16.09
N ALA A 73 -25.09 0.73 16.40
CA ALA A 73 -26.19 1.09 17.29
C ALA A 73 -25.84 1.06 18.78
N ARG A 74 -24.61 0.63 19.17
CA ARG A 74 -24.17 0.40 20.55
C ARG A 74 -25.04 -0.60 21.32
N GLU A 75 -25.57 -1.61 20.63
CA GLU A 75 -26.43 -2.67 21.16
C GLU A 75 -25.68 -3.96 21.49
N LEU A 76 -24.38 -4.03 21.29
CA LEU A 76 -23.57 -5.18 21.72
C LEU A 76 -23.43 -5.16 23.26
N ILE A 77 -23.65 -6.33 23.88
CA ILE A 77 -23.45 -6.47 25.33
C ILE A 77 -21.96 -6.68 25.61
N ALA A 78 -21.21 -5.58 25.56
CA ALA A 78 -19.78 -5.57 25.78
C ALA A 78 -19.44 -5.86 27.24
N VAL A 79 -18.39 -6.66 27.46
CA VAL A 79 -17.69 -6.83 28.73
C VAL A 79 -16.54 -5.85 28.80
N GLU A 80 -15.87 -5.63 27.68
CA GLU A 80 -14.79 -4.67 27.50
C GLU A 80 -14.88 -4.14 26.07
N GLU A 81 -14.64 -2.85 25.89
CA GLU A 81 -14.61 -2.19 24.58
C GLU A 81 -13.41 -1.24 24.53
N SER A 82 -12.47 -1.54 23.64
CA SER A 82 -11.31 -0.70 23.36
C SER A 82 -11.44 -0.12 21.94
N VAL A 83 -11.68 1.21 21.85
CA VAL A 83 -11.85 1.95 20.59
C VAL A 83 -10.70 2.93 20.43
N LEU A 84 -10.07 2.93 19.26
CA LEU A 84 -9.13 3.99 18.88
C LEU A 84 -9.96 5.23 18.53
N ARG A 85 -9.99 6.23 19.43
CA ARG A 85 -10.66 7.50 19.14
C ARG A 85 -9.74 8.35 18.27
N ASP A 86 -10.14 8.63 17.04
CA ASP A 86 -9.51 9.66 16.25
C ASP A 86 -9.72 11.03 16.91
N SER A 87 -8.62 11.64 17.31
CA SER A 87 -8.57 13.02 17.82
C SER A 87 -8.55 14.01 16.64
N SER A 88 -9.48 13.86 15.68
CA SER A 88 -9.58 14.77 14.56
C SER A 88 -10.47 15.98 14.87
N ALA A 89 -10.15 16.69 15.94
CA ALA A 89 -10.65 18.04 16.19
C ALA A 89 -9.61 18.79 17.01
N ALA A 90 -8.48 19.13 16.42
CA ALA A 90 -7.56 20.07 17.02
C ALA A 90 -6.74 20.78 15.95
N VAL A 91 -7.07 22.06 15.79
CA VAL A 91 -6.15 23.17 15.60
C VAL A 91 -4.82 22.81 14.93
N VAL A 92 -4.74 23.14 13.64
CA VAL A 92 -3.45 23.31 12.96
C VAL A 92 -2.72 24.46 13.66
N VAL A 93 -1.84 24.13 14.59
CA VAL A 93 -0.75 24.99 14.98
C VAL A 93 0.39 24.66 14.05
N GLU A 94 0.76 25.59 13.19
CA GLU A 94 2.04 25.58 12.51
C GLU A 94 3.11 25.70 13.60
N GLU A 95 3.60 24.58 14.10
CA GLU A 95 4.86 24.54 14.84
C GLU A 95 5.97 24.24 13.81
N GLU A 96 6.88 25.21 13.69
CA GLU A 96 8.21 25.00 13.13
C GLU A 96 8.83 23.76 13.78
N PRO A 97 9.66 22.96 13.06
CA PRO A 97 10.28 21.80 13.64
C PRO A 97 11.11 22.22 14.85
N ALA A 98 10.60 21.89 16.03
CA ALA A 98 11.34 22.09 17.25
C ALA A 98 12.68 21.35 17.11
N THR A 99 13.76 22.09 17.20
CA THR A 99 15.11 21.53 17.37
C THR A 99 15.08 20.81 18.71
N VAL A 100 14.97 19.49 18.66
CA VAL A 100 15.06 18.62 19.84
C VAL A 100 16.46 18.81 20.40
N GLY A 101 16.55 19.41 21.58
CA GLY A 101 17.81 19.61 22.26
C GLY A 101 18.46 18.29 22.64
N ASP A 102 19.78 18.27 22.70
CA ASP A 102 20.61 17.10 23.08
C ASP A 102 20.37 16.64 24.54
N GLU A 103 19.49 17.31 25.30
CA GLU A 103 19.21 17.08 26.73
C GLU A 103 17.97 16.22 26.99
N ASP A 104 17.13 15.95 25.99
CA ASP A 104 15.94 15.11 26.17
C ASP A 104 16.33 13.62 26.18
N GLY A 105 15.88 12.90 27.21
CA GLY A 105 16.13 11.45 27.32
C GLY A 105 15.61 10.69 26.10
N LEU A 106 16.30 9.61 25.69
CA LEU A 106 15.92 8.82 24.51
C LEU A 106 14.43 8.43 24.50
N GLU A 107 13.89 8.04 25.66
CA GLU A 107 12.50 7.64 25.79
C GLU A 107 11.53 8.77 25.44
N GLN A 108 11.83 10.01 25.82
CA GLN A 108 11.00 11.16 25.47
C GLN A 108 11.00 11.41 23.96
N VAL A 109 12.16 11.34 23.33
CA VAL A 109 12.27 11.49 21.86
C VAL A 109 11.49 10.39 21.14
N LEU A 110 11.53 9.16 21.63
CA LEU A 110 10.76 8.05 21.07
C LEU A 110 9.25 8.23 21.30
N ALA A 111 8.85 8.77 22.46
CA ALA A 111 7.46 9.12 22.74
C ALA A 111 6.94 10.16 21.75
N ASP A 112 7.75 11.18 21.44
CA ASP A 112 7.39 12.22 20.49
C ASP A 112 7.29 11.66 19.06
N ILE A 113 8.22 10.79 18.66
CA ILE A 113 8.17 10.08 17.36
C ILE A 113 6.89 9.24 17.27
N TRP A 114 6.57 8.44 18.27
CA TRP A 114 5.36 7.62 18.29
C TRP A 114 4.11 8.49 18.26
N SER A 115 4.08 9.57 19.03
CA SER A 115 2.99 10.54 19.07
C SER A 115 2.68 11.08 17.67
N GLN A 116 3.71 11.50 16.94
CA GLN A 116 3.58 12.03 15.57
C GLN A 116 3.14 10.92 14.57
N VAL A 117 3.79 9.75 14.60
CA VAL A 117 3.52 8.66 13.64
C VAL A 117 2.14 8.05 13.86
N LEU A 118 1.72 7.92 15.13
CA LEU A 118 0.44 7.33 15.50
C LEU A 118 -0.70 8.36 15.55
N ASN A 119 -0.37 9.66 15.39
CA ASN A 119 -1.30 10.78 15.58
C ASN A 119 -2.00 10.71 16.96
N ARG A 120 -1.22 10.51 18.03
CA ARG A 120 -1.68 10.35 19.41
C ARG A 120 -0.95 11.30 20.33
N PRO A 121 -1.61 12.25 20.97
CA PRO A 121 -0.98 13.06 22.02
C PRO A 121 -0.68 12.18 23.26
N ASN A 122 0.43 12.47 23.93
CA ASN A 122 0.81 11.88 25.21
C ASN A 122 0.96 10.35 25.18
N VAL A 123 2.02 9.88 24.53
CA VAL A 123 2.45 8.48 24.60
C VAL A 123 3.24 8.27 25.90
N GLU A 124 2.81 7.31 26.72
CA GLU A 124 3.42 7.00 28.01
C GLU A 124 4.37 5.80 27.91
N SER A 125 5.31 5.68 28.86
CA SER A 125 6.33 4.62 28.92
C SER A 125 5.77 3.19 28.81
N GLY A 126 4.61 2.95 29.41
CA GLY A 126 3.92 1.65 29.40
C GLY A 126 3.06 1.38 28.17
N ASP A 127 2.89 2.34 27.27
CA ASP A 127 2.04 2.21 26.10
C ASP A 127 2.62 1.22 25.07
N ASP A 128 1.73 0.37 24.55
CA ASP A 128 2.05 -0.60 23.52
C ASP A 128 1.76 -0.01 22.13
N PHE A 129 2.76 -0.08 21.24
CA PHE A 129 2.70 0.48 19.89
C PHE A 129 1.48 0.00 19.10
N PHE A 130 1.18 -1.31 19.18
CA PHE A 130 0.07 -1.91 18.44
C PHE A 130 -1.28 -1.64 19.10
N ALA A 131 -1.31 -1.52 20.45
CA ALA A 131 -2.50 -1.10 21.16
C ALA A 131 -2.90 0.35 20.85
N LEU A 132 -1.90 1.22 20.58
CA LEU A 132 -2.12 2.59 20.13
C LEU A 132 -2.51 2.70 18.65
N GLY A 133 -2.59 1.58 17.92
CA GLY A 133 -2.97 1.53 16.50
C GLY A 133 -1.79 1.47 15.53
N GLY A 134 -0.60 1.13 16.01
CA GLY A 134 0.56 0.87 15.17
C GLY A 134 0.39 -0.36 14.28
N ASP A 135 1.00 -0.31 13.12
CA ASP A 135 1.12 -1.39 12.14
C ASP A 135 2.53 -1.40 11.54
N SER A 136 2.83 -2.36 10.66
CA SER A 136 4.17 -2.48 10.06
C SER A 136 4.62 -1.24 9.29
N LEU A 137 3.69 -0.55 8.62
CA LEU A 137 4.01 0.67 7.87
C LEU A 137 4.36 1.83 8.79
N ARG A 138 3.57 2.04 9.84
CA ARG A 138 3.86 3.02 10.89
C ARG A 138 5.13 2.66 11.65
N GLY A 139 5.38 1.37 11.86
CA GLY A 139 6.63 0.88 12.43
C GLY A 139 7.86 1.25 11.60
N LEU A 140 7.80 1.13 10.27
CA LEU A 140 8.84 1.60 9.37
C LEU A 140 9.06 3.12 9.48
N GLN A 141 7.99 3.91 9.63
CA GLN A 141 8.11 5.35 9.84
C GLN A 141 8.79 5.68 11.15
N VAL A 142 8.49 4.95 12.24
CA VAL A 142 9.17 5.10 13.53
C VAL A 142 10.66 4.81 13.39
N VAL A 143 11.02 3.65 12.83
CA VAL A 143 12.42 3.26 12.66
C VAL A 143 13.19 4.26 11.78
N ALA A 144 12.59 4.73 10.68
CA ALA A 144 13.18 5.75 9.82
C ALA A 144 13.42 7.07 10.59
N ARG A 145 12.45 7.47 11.42
CA ARG A 145 12.53 8.71 12.22
C ARG A 145 13.59 8.60 13.32
N VAL A 146 13.69 7.44 13.98
CA VAL A 146 14.75 7.17 14.97
C VAL A 146 16.12 7.29 14.33
N ARG A 147 16.29 6.74 13.14
CA ARG A 147 17.54 6.85 12.37
C ARG A 147 17.86 8.30 11.99
N GLU A 148 16.84 9.06 11.55
CA GLU A 148 16.98 10.48 11.19
C GLU A 148 17.38 11.35 12.38
N VAL A 149 16.73 11.16 13.54
CA VAL A 149 16.87 12.03 14.73
C VAL A 149 18.07 11.63 15.59
N ARG A 150 18.35 10.31 15.72
CA ARG A 150 19.40 9.79 16.64
C ARG A 150 20.55 9.08 15.92
N GLY A 151 20.47 8.89 14.61
CA GLY A 151 21.52 8.21 13.85
C GLY A 151 21.70 6.73 14.27
N LEU A 152 20.65 6.09 14.80
CA LEU A 152 20.67 4.69 15.24
C LEU A 152 20.03 3.80 14.18
N ASP A 153 20.61 2.62 13.93
CA ASP A 153 20.06 1.63 13.00
C ASP A 153 19.25 0.60 13.80
N VAL A 154 17.93 0.80 13.82
CA VAL A 154 16.99 -0.05 14.55
C VAL A 154 16.25 -0.95 13.57
N PRO A 155 16.30 -2.28 13.75
CA PRO A 155 15.54 -3.19 12.88
C PRO A 155 14.03 -3.09 13.16
N LEU A 156 13.20 -3.29 12.12
CA LEU A 156 11.74 -3.18 12.25
C LEU A 156 11.14 -4.20 13.23
N ASP A 157 11.70 -5.40 13.27
CA ASP A 157 11.27 -6.48 14.18
C ASP A 157 11.44 -6.12 15.66
N ALA A 158 12.31 -5.17 15.98
CA ALA A 158 12.43 -4.64 17.34
C ALA A 158 11.11 -4.13 17.93
N LEU A 159 10.24 -3.52 17.13
CA LEU A 159 8.92 -3.08 17.60
C LEU A 159 7.98 -4.25 17.93
N PHE A 160 8.14 -5.38 17.25
CA PHE A 160 7.35 -6.58 17.55
C PHE A 160 7.87 -7.33 18.78
N ASP A 161 9.18 -7.34 18.97
CA ASP A 161 9.82 -8.01 20.11
C ASP A 161 9.73 -7.15 21.39
N HIS A 162 9.68 -5.82 21.24
CA HIS A 162 9.65 -4.82 22.31
C HIS A 162 8.50 -3.82 22.09
N PRO A 163 7.23 -4.24 22.18
CA PRO A 163 6.09 -3.44 21.74
C PRO A 163 5.75 -2.26 22.64
N THR A 164 6.23 -2.20 23.89
CA THR A 164 6.01 -1.03 24.78
C THR A 164 7.10 0.03 24.59
N LEU A 165 6.74 1.31 24.77
CA LEU A 165 7.69 2.41 24.62
C LEU A 165 8.95 2.21 25.47
N ALA A 166 8.82 1.82 26.73
CA ALA A 166 9.94 1.55 27.63
C ALA A 166 10.83 0.41 27.13
N ALA A 167 10.24 -0.72 26.72
CA ALA A 167 10.99 -1.87 26.21
C ALA A 167 11.69 -1.53 24.89
N PHE A 168 11.02 -0.80 24.02
CA PHE A 168 11.58 -0.34 22.76
C PHE A 168 12.72 0.66 22.98
N SER A 169 12.58 1.61 23.90
CA SER A 169 13.63 2.56 24.31
C SER A 169 14.87 1.83 24.82
N ALA A 170 14.70 0.89 25.75
CA ALA A 170 15.80 0.07 26.27
C ALA A 170 16.51 -0.73 25.17
N HIS A 171 15.77 -1.24 24.17
CA HIS A 171 16.37 -1.91 23.03
C HIS A 171 17.14 -0.93 22.13
N VAL A 172 16.57 0.22 21.81
CA VAL A 172 17.19 1.25 20.97
C VAL A 172 18.51 1.74 21.55
N GLU A 173 18.64 1.83 22.90
CA GLU A 173 19.90 2.15 23.58
C GLU A 173 21.03 1.13 23.28
N THR A 174 20.67 -0.11 22.98
CA THR A 174 21.63 -1.16 22.63
C THR A 174 22.00 -1.17 21.15
N CYS A 175 21.27 -0.44 20.32
CA CYS A 175 21.51 -0.39 18.89
C CYS A 175 22.79 0.38 18.58
N LEU A 176 23.54 -0.12 17.59
CA LEU A 176 24.76 0.55 17.14
C LEU A 176 24.39 1.83 16.38
N PRO A 177 25.26 2.86 16.46
CA PRO A 177 25.12 4.01 15.58
C PRO A 177 25.01 3.55 14.12
N ALA A 178 24.11 4.12 13.38
CA ALA A 178 24.04 3.91 11.94
C ALA A 178 25.44 4.26 11.39
N ASP A 179 25.99 3.37 10.56
CA ASP A 179 27.33 3.55 9.99
C ASP A 179 27.46 4.99 9.45
N PRO A 180 28.35 5.84 10.01
CA PRO A 180 28.55 7.20 9.54
C PRO A 180 29.06 7.25 8.08
N GLY A 181 29.51 6.11 7.56
CA GLY A 181 29.87 5.91 6.15
C GLY A 181 28.71 5.56 5.23
N ALA A 182 27.50 5.36 5.77
CA ALA A 182 26.25 5.36 5.01
C ALA A 182 25.50 6.65 5.34
N PRO A 183 25.89 7.81 4.80
CA PRO A 183 25.07 9.00 4.92
C PRO A 183 23.71 8.61 4.35
N ILE A 184 22.63 8.90 5.10
CA ILE A 184 21.39 9.22 4.44
C ILE A 184 21.72 10.48 3.66
N GLU A 185 22.27 10.32 2.46
CA GLU A 185 22.42 11.43 1.55
C GLU A 185 21.02 12.00 1.40
N SER A 186 20.81 13.15 2.03
CA SER A 186 19.55 13.87 1.88
C SER A 186 19.32 13.96 0.38
N ILE A 187 18.29 13.29 -0.12
CA ILE A 187 17.96 13.28 -1.54
C ILE A 187 17.82 14.74 -1.95
N ARG A 188 18.70 15.21 -2.82
CA ARG A 188 18.70 16.59 -3.28
C ARG A 188 17.87 16.71 -4.55
N ARG A 189 17.18 17.82 -4.69
CA ARG A 189 16.53 18.17 -5.94
C ARG A 189 17.57 18.34 -7.03
N VAL A 190 17.44 17.60 -8.13
CA VAL A 190 18.30 17.75 -9.32
C VAL A 190 17.69 18.73 -10.31
N SER A 191 18.54 19.38 -11.12
CA SER A 191 18.06 20.27 -12.19
C SER A 191 17.26 19.48 -13.23
N ARG A 192 16.13 20.03 -13.66
CA ARG A 192 15.30 19.45 -14.73
C ARG A 192 15.83 19.76 -16.13
N ASP A 193 16.82 20.65 -16.26
CA ASP A 193 17.49 21.00 -17.52
C ASP A 193 18.58 20.01 -17.91
N GLU A 194 19.02 19.17 -16.96
CA GLU A 194 20.02 18.14 -17.17
C GLU A 194 19.44 16.85 -17.77
N THR A 195 20.32 15.93 -18.14
CA THR A 195 19.93 14.60 -18.59
C THR A 195 19.52 13.76 -17.36
N LEU A 196 18.24 13.55 -17.20
CA LEU A 196 17.67 12.82 -16.05
C LEU A 196 17.68 11.32 -16.32
N PRO A 197 18.39 10.52 -15.51
CA PRO A 197 18.51 9.08 -15.74
C PRO A 197 17.20 8.33 -15.45
N LEU A 198 17.04 7.14 -16.00
CA LEU A 198 15.99 6.19 -15.64
C LEU A 198 16.42 5.37 -14.42
N SER A 199 15.42 4.91 -13.63
CA SER A 199 15.66 3.83 -12.66
C SER A 199 15.97 2.51 -13.38
N PHE A 200 16.54 1.53 -12.68
CA PHE A 200 16.79 0.20 -13.27
C PHE A 200 15.50 -0.48 -13.75
N ALA A 201 14.41 -0.32 -13.01
CA ALA A 201 13.10 -0.84 -13.41
C ALA A 201 12.58 -0.13 -14.68
N GLN A 202 12.73 1.20 -14.74
CA GLN A 202 12.31 1.98 -15.91
C GLN A 202 13.16 1.66 -17.15
N GLU A 203 14.46 1.43 -17.01
CA GLU A 203 15.31 0.97 -18.12
C GLU A 203 14.82 -0.36 -18.68
N ARG A 204 14.41 -1.28 -17.81
CA ARG A 204 13.81 -2.56 -18.22
C ARG A 204 12.51 -2.35 -19.00
N PHE A 205 11.58 -1.52 -18.51
CA PHE A 205 10.33 -1.24 -19.21
C PHE A 205 10.58 -0.54 -20.55
N TRP A 206 11.48 0.44 -20.58
CA TRP A 206 11.86 1.13 -21.81
C TRP A 206 12.47 0.17 -22.83
N PHE A 207 13.38 -0.69 -22.42
CA PHE A 207 14.00 -1.69 -23.28
C PHE A 207 12.98 -2.69 -23.85
N LEU A 208 12.07 -3.19 -23.02
CA LEU A 208 11.01 -4.09 -23.47
C LEU A 208 10.07 -3.42 -24.49
N ASP A 209 9.76 -2.15 -24.30
CA ASP A 209 8.97 -1.37 -25.26
C ASP A 209 9.68 -1.24 -26.61
N GLN A 210 11.00 -1.01 -26.61
CA GLN A 210 11.79 -0.97 -27.85
C GLN A 210 11.81 -2.33 -28.58
N LEU A 211 11.80 -3.44 -27.84
CA LEU A 211 11.75 -4.79 -28.44
C LEU A 211 10.37 -5.16 -28.97
N SER A 212 9.32 -4.65 -28.36
CA SER A 212 7.92 -5.01 -28.64
C SER A 212 7.07 -3.77 -28.76
N SER A 213 7.46 -2.86 -29.67
CA SER A 213 6.76 -1.59 -29.87
C SER A 213 5.27 -1.81 -30.15
N GLY A 214 4.42 -1.04 -29.49
CA GLY A 214 2.97 -1.17 -29.58
C GLY A 214 2.37 -2.26 -28.68
N SER A 215 3.12 -2.77 -27.69
CA SER A 215 2.60 -3.70 -26.68
C SER A 215 1.86 -2.96 -25.57
N SER A 216 0.73 -3.51 -25.14
CA SER A 216 -0.04 -3.01 -23.99
C SER A 216 0.21 -3.80 -22.70
N ILE A 217 1.21 -4.69 -22.68
CA ILE A 217 1.45 -5.59 -21.54
C ILE A 217 1.76 -4.85 -20.24
N ASN A 218 2.37 -3.68 -20.35
CA ASN A 218 2.75 -2.83 -19.23
C ASN A 218 1.69 -1.77 -18.89
N ASN A 219 0.47 -1.88 -19.43
CA ASN A 219 -0.63 -1.03 -19.06
C ASN A 219 -1.24 -1.46 -17.73
N ILE A 220 -1.51 -0.49 -16.86
CA ILE A 220 -2.20 -0.67 -15.57
C ILE A 220 -3.59 -0.07 -15.70
N PRO A 221 -4.62 -0.85 -16.02
CA PRO A 221 -6.00 -0.37 -16.02
C PRO A 221 -6.56 -0.36 -14.59
N VAL A 222 -7.21 0.74 -14.22
CA VAL A 222 -7.90 0.93 -12.95
C VAL A 222 -9.31 1.42 -13.23
N ALA A 223 -10.32 0.83 -12.58
CA ALA A 223 -11.69 1.27 -12.66
C ALA A 223 -12.22 1.55 -11.24
N LEU A 224 -12.64 2.78 -11.01
CA LEU A 224 -13.20 3.24 -9.75
C LEU A 224 -14.69 3.50 -9.93
N ARG A 225 -15.52 2.89 -9.09
CA ARG A 225 -16.95 3.20 -9.04
C ARG A 225 -17.16 4.41 -8.15
N LEU A 226 -17.77 5.46 -8.70
CA LEU A 226 -18.12 6.68 -7.98
C LEU A 226 -19.62 6.69 -7.74
N VAL A 227 -20.04 6.80 -6.48
CA VAL A 227 -21.44 6.74 -6.06
C VAL A 227 -21.81 8.08 -5.43
N GLY A 228 -22.90 8.68 -5.92
CA GLY A 228 -23.38 9.99 -5.50
C GLY A 228 -23.43 10.98 -6.65
N ALA A 229 -23.95 12.18 -6.39
CA ALA A 229 -23.94 13.27 -7.34
C ALA A 229 -22.49 13.73 -7.58
N LEU A 230 -22.02 13.54 -8.80
CA LEU A 230 -20.63 13.81 -9.18
C LEU A 230 -20.48 15.22 -9.76
N ASP A 231 -19.58 16.01 -9.17
CA ASP A 231 -19.07 17.24 -9.79
C ASP A 231 -17.91 16.88 -10.73
N VAL A 232 -18.19 16.85 -12.02
CA VAL A 232 -17.22 16.47 -13.05
C VAL A 232 -16.07 17.47 -13.14
N GLU A 233 -16.32 18.74 -12.88
CA GLU A 233 -15.28 19.78 -12.94
C GLU A 233 -14.33 19.67 -11.76
N ALA A 234 -14.84 19.41 -10.54
CA ALA A 234 -14.01 19.10 -9.38
C ALA A 234 -13.17 17.85 -9.61
N LEU A 235 -13.72 16.79 -10.23
CA LEU A 235 -12.98 15.59 -10.60
C LEU A 235 -11.84 15.89 -11.59
N ARG A 236 -12.10 16.66 -12.65
CA ARG A 236 -11.07 17.06 -13.63
C ARG A 236 -9.94 17.83 -12.95
N ARG A 237 -10.28 18.84 -12.17
CA ARG A 237 -9.30 19.64 -11.43
C ARG A 237 -8.46 18.77 -10.48
N SER A 238 -9.06 17.78 -9.84
CA SER A 238 -8.35 16.86 -8.94
C SER A 238 -7.33 15.99 -9.70
N LEU A 239 -7.71 15.47 -10.86
CA LEU A 239 -6.80 14.69 -11.71
C LEU A 239 -5.67 15.56 -12.27
N ASP A 240 -5.96 16.77 -12.70
CA ASP A 240 -4.96 17.71 -13.21
C ASP A 240 -3.98 18.13 -12.10
N GLU A 241 -4.48 18.35 -10.87
CA GLU A 241 -3.63 18.66 -9.71
C GLU A 241 -2.68 17.50 -9.37
N ILE A 242 -3.15 16.24 -9.37
CA ILE A 242 -2.31 15.05 -9.18
C ILE A 242 -1.22 14.99 -10.25
N ILE A 243 -1.56 15.21 -11.51
CA ILE A 243 -0.61 15.19 -12.60
C ILE A 243 0.43 16.32 -12.48
N GLN A 244 0.02 17.50 -12.06
CA GLN A 244 0.95 18.61 -11.82
C GLN A 244 1.85 18.34 -10.61
N ARG A 245 1.29 17.77 -9.56
CA ARG A 245 1.99 17.43 -8.32
C ARG A 245 3.09 16.37 -8.54
N HIS A 246 2.78 15.29 -9.26
CA HIS A 246 3.70 14.19 -9.52
C HIS A 246 4.35 14.32 -10.90
N GLU A 247 5.59 14.80 -10.93
CA GLU A 247 6.34 15.02 -12.19
C GLU A 247 6.43 13.75 -13.05
N ILE A 248 6.45 12.58 -12.43
CA ILE A 248 6.52 11.29 -13.13
C ILE A 248 5.32 11.04 -14.05
N LEU A 249 4.12 11.54 -13.71
CA LEU A 249 2.90 11.37 -14.52
C LEU A 249 2.91 12.22 -15.80
N ARG A 250 3.78 13.22 -15.87
CA ARG A 250 3.99 14.07 -17.06
C ARG A 250 5.39 13.89 -17.65
N ALA A 251 6.02 12.75 -17.34
CA ALA A 251 7.28 12.37 -17.94
C ALA A 251 7.06 11.60 -19.25
N CYS A 252 7.97 11.84 -20.21
CA CYS A 252 8.19 11.04 -21.40
C CYS A 252 9.59 10.42 -21.34
N PHE A 253 9.84 9.39 -22.12
CA PHE A 253 11.08 8.60 -22.07
C PHE A 253 11.68 8.49 -23.48
N ALA A 254 12.68 9.28 -23.79
CA ALA A 254 13.31 9.30 -25.09
C ALA A 254 14.84 9.29 -24.99
N LEU A 255 15.51 8.99 -26.08
CA LEU A 255 16.96 9.04 -26.15
C LEU A 255 17.47 10.48 -26.13
N ARG A 256 18.33 10.78 -25.17
CA ARG A 256 19.16 12.00 -25.14
C ARG A 256 20.63 11.59 -25.09
N ASN A 257 21.43 12.09 -26.02
CA ASN A 257 22.85 11.73 -26.11
C ASN A 257 23.12 10.21 -26.14
N GLY A 258 22.23 9.45 -26.81
CA GLY A 258 22.34 8.00 -26.93
C GLY A 258 21.94 7.21 -25.67
N ARG A 259 21.38 7.86 -24.64
CA ARG A 259 20.90 7.23 -23.41
C ARG A 259 19.42 7.51 -23.18
N PRO A 260 18.64 6.53 -22.71
CA PRO A 260 17.26 6.77 -22.33
C PRO A 260 17.21 7.74 -21.15
N SER A 261 16.33 8.73 -21.24
CA SER A 261 16.25 9.83 -20.29
C SER A 261 14.81 10.25 -20.05
N HIS A 262 14.51 10.74 -18.85
CA HIS A 262 13.26 11.44 -18.58
C HIS A 262 13.22 12.80 -19.30
N ILE A 263 12.06 13.11 -19.84
CA ILE A 263 11.70 14.44 -20.34
C ILE A 263 10.43 14.82 -19.61
N ILE A 264 10.55 15.74 -18.65
CA ILE A 264 9.40 16.19 -17.87
C ILE A 264 8.79 17.39 -18.56
N VAL A 265 7.55 17.23 -19.05
CA VAL A 265 6.84 18.37 -19.66
C VAL A 265 6.34 19.31 -18.56
N PRO A 266 6.41 20.63 -18.77
CA PRO A 266 6.03 21.61 -17.73
C PRO A 266 4.58 21.51 -17.31
N GLN A 267 3.68 21.19 -18.22
CA GLN A 267 2.25 21.07 -17.98
C GLN A 267 1.65 19.94 -18.81
N LEU A 268 0.76 19.18 -18.19
CA LEU A 268 -0.06 18.17 -18.83
C LEU A 268 -1.48 18.27 -18.26
N ILE A 269 -2.48 18.37 -19.13
CA ILE A 269 -3.90 18.35 -18.79
C ILE A 269 -4.44 17.02 -19.27
N LEU A 270 -5.14 16.30 -18.39
CA LEU A 270 -5.75 15.03 -18.74
C LEU A 270 -6.99 15.24 -19.60
N ALA A 271 -6.96 14.73 -20.83
CA ALA A 271 -8.18 14.61 -21.62
C ALA A 271 -9.06 13.52 -20.98
N LEU A 272 -10.02 13.93 -20.15
CA LEU A 272 -11.00 13.04 -19.55
C LEU A 272 -12.22 12.96 -20.48
N ASP A 273 -12.31 11.89 -21.27
CA ASP A 273 -13.45 11.60 -22.11
C ASP A 273 -14.65 11.20 -21.25
N ILE A 274 -15.86 11.62 -21.66
CA ILE A 274 -17.09 11.28 -20.93
C ILE A 274 -18.01 10.49 -21.85
N GLU A 275 -18.29 9.26 -21.48
CA GLU A 275 -19.20 8.35 -22.18
C GLU A 275 -20.54 8.24 -21.43
N ASP A 276 -21.61 8.70 -22.05
CA ASP A 276 -22.96 8.67 -21.47
C ASP A 276 -23.66 7.33 -21.77
N LEU A 277 -23.73 6.46 -20.76
CA LEU A 277 -24.37 5.15 -20.86
C LEU A 277 -25.75 5.10 -20.19
N ARG A 278 -26.35 6.23 -19.87
CA ARG A 278 -27.67 6.29 -19.21
C ARG A 278 -28.81 5.68 -20.05
N THR A 279 -28.65 5.69 -21.38
CA THR A 279 -29.66 5.09 -22.30
C THR A 279 -29.48 3.58 -22.44
N SER A 280 -28.35 3.02 -22.03
CA SER A 280 -28.09 1.59 -22.05
C SER A 280 -28.72 0.90 -20.84
N VAL A 281 -29.35 -0.26 -21.02
CA VAL A 281 -29.94 -1.07 -19.94
C VAL A 281 -29.06 -2.25 -19.58
N GLU A 282 -29.17 -2.74 -18.34
CA GLU A 282 -28.54 -3.99 -17.94
C GLU A 282 -29.18 -5.20 -18.66
N PRO A 283 -28.39 -6.25 -19.09
CA PRO A 283 -26.95 -6.44 -18.85
C PRO A 283 -26.02 -5.75 -19.86
N ASP A 284 -26.55 -5.13 -20.91
CA ASP A 284 -25.78 -4.58 -22.02
C ASP A 284 -24.83 -3.47 -21.58
N ARG A 285 -25.26 -2.64 -20.62
CA ARG A 285 -24.44 -1.57 -20.04
C ARG A 285 -23.16 -2.10 -19.39
N LYS A 286 -23.25 -3.16 -18.60
CA LYS A 286 -22.09 -3.81 -17.98
C LYS A 286 -21.14 -4.41 -19.03
N ALA A 287 -21.69 -5.05 -20.04
CA ALA A 287 -20.92 -5.60 -21.16
C ALA A 287 -20.21 -4.50 -21.96
N GLN A 288 -20.89 -3.36 -22.17
CA GLN A 288 -20.32 -2.20 -22.85
C GLN A 288 -19.16 -1.58 -22.05
N ILE A 289 -19.29 -1.40 -20.73
CA ILE A 289 -18.22 -0.90 -19.86
C ILE A 289 -17.01 -1.85 -19.94
N LEU A 290 -17.21 -3.16 -19.76
CA LEU A 290 -16.14 -4.14 -19.82
C LEU A 290 -15.43 -4.15 -21.19
N ARG A 291 -16.16 -3.97 -22.28
CA ARG A 291 -15.58 -3.85 -23.61
C ARG A 291 -14.74 -2.58 -23.75
N LEU A 292 -15.29 -1.42 -23.42
CA LEU A 292 -14.62 -0.12 -23.55
C LEU A 292 -13.39 -0.01 -22.66
N THR A 293 -13.48 -0.46 -21.40
CA THR A 293 -12.33 -0.50 -20.49
C THR A 293 -11.26 -1.50 -20.96
N GLY A 294 -11.67 -2.63 -21.54
CA GLY A 294 -10.77 -3.62 -22.12
C GLY A 294 -10.06 -3.11 -23.37
N GLU A 295 -10.78 -2.42 -24.26
CA GLU A 295 -10.20 -1.78 -25.45
C GLU A 295 -9.17 -0.71 -25.05
N GLU A 296 -9.49 0.13 -24.06
CA GLU A 296 -8.57 1.16 -23.56
C GLU A 296 -7.36 0.54 -22.85
N ALA A 297 -7.54 -0.52 -22.05
CA ALA A 297 -6.44 -1.25 -21.42
C ALA A 297 -5.47 -1.86 -22.45
N CYS A 298 -5.98 -2.29 -23.60
CA CYS A 298 -5.18 -2.87 -24.68
C CYS A 298 -4.57 -1.84 -25.64
N ARG A 299 -4.89 -0.57 -25.52
CA ARG A 299 -4.35 0.49 -26.37
C ARG A 299 -2.93 0.84 -25.93
N PRO A 300 -1.89 0.70 -26.80
CA PRO A 300 -0.51 0.95 -26.42
C PRO A 300 -0.26 2.43 -26.07
N PHE A 301 0.79 2.68 -25.30
CA PHE A 301 1.33 4.02 -25.05
C PHE A 301 2.54 4.29 -25.93
N ASP A 302 2.77 5.55 -26.26
CA ASP A 302 4.01 6.04 -26.85
C ASP A 302 4.88 6.63 -25.73
N LEU A 303 5.93 5.93 -25.34
CA LEU A 303 6.79 6.36 -24.23
C LEU A 303 7.53 7.66 -24.54
N ALA A 304 7.82 7.94 -25.83
CA ALA A 304 8.60 9.10 -26.24
C ALA A 304 7.77 10.41 -26.23
N ASN A 305 6.49 10.32 -26.57
CA ASN A 305 5.63 11.49 -26.72
C ASN A 305 4.57 11.62 -25.61
N GLY A 306 4.20 10.52 -24.95
CA GLY A 306 3.15 10.52 -23.92
C GLY A 306 1.76 10.92 -24.47
N PRO A 307 0.82 11.31 -23.63
CA PRO A 307 0.81 11.14 -22.17
C PRO A 307 0.79 9.67 -21.77
N LEU A 308 1.38 9.33 -20.60
CA LEU A 308 1.44 7.95 -20.08
C LEU A 308 0.34 7.67 -19.05
N ILE A 309 -0.68 8.49 -19.08
CA ILE A 309 -1.94 8.34 -18.35
C ILE A 309 -3.09 8.74 -19.27
N ARG A 310 -4.16 7.95 -19.26
CA ARG A 310 -5.41 8.24 -19.99
C ARG A 310 -6.59 7.99 -19.07
N GLY A 311 -7.71 8.67 -19.30
CA GLY A 311 -8.90 8.56 -18.48
C GLY A 311 -10.19 8.64 -19.27
N CYS A 312 -11.20 7.89 -18.83
CA CYS A 312 -12.57 7.97 -19.33
C CYS A 312 -13.56 7.87 -18.17
N LEU A 313 -14.58 8.70 -18.17
CA LEU A 313 -15.67 8.69 -17.20
C LEU A 313 -16.93 8.13 -17.86
N PHE A 314 -17.41 6.98 -17.40
CA PHE A 314 -18.68 6.40 -17.81
C PHE A 314 -19.79 6.89 -16.89
N ARG A 315 -20.80 7.56 -17.43
CA ARG A 315 -21.98 8.00 -16.71
C ARG A 315 -23.08 6.94 -16.83
N LEU A 316 -23.40 6.25 -15.74
CA LEU A 316 -24.39 5.17 -15.73
C LEU A 316 -25.80 5.70 -15.42
N ASP A 317 -25.88 6.63 -14.48
CA ASP A 317 -27.04 7.43 -14.11
C ASP A 317 -26.56 8.70 -13.39
N ASP A 318 -27.46 9.45 -12.77
CA ASP A 318 -27.10 10.71 -12.10
C ASP A 318 -26.35 10.50 -10.78
N MET A 319 -26.36 9.29 -10.22
CA MET A 319 -25.74 8.92 -8.95
C MET A 319 -24.67 7.85 -9.09
N ASN A 320 -24.47 7.28 -10.27
CA ASN A 320 -23.49 6.21 -10.47
C ASN A 320 -22.62 6.48 -11.69
N HIS A 321 -21.33 6.45 -11.46
CA HIS A 321 -20.32 6.67 -12.49
C HIS A 321 -19.19 5.63 -12.36
N VAL A 322 -18.43 5.41 -13.42
CA VAL A 322 -17.18 4.63 -13.39
C VAL A 322 -16.09 5.48 -13.99
N LEU A 323 -15.07 5.80 -13.18
CA LEU A 323 -13.85 6.42 -13.66
C LEU A 323 -12.87 5.29 -14.05
N SER A 324 -12.54 5.21 -15.33
CA SER A 324 -11.50 4.33 -15.86
C SER A 324 -10.24 5.13 -16.10
N LEU A 325 -9.14 4.72 -15.50
CA LEU A 325 -7.81 5.26 -15.73
C LEU A 325 -6.91 4.15 -16.25
N THR A 326 -6.06 4.46 -17.21
CA THR A 326 -5.01 3.54 -17.67
C THR A 326 -3.68 4.26 -17.60
N LEU A 327 -2.70 3.68 -16.91
CA LEU A 327 -1.36 4.20 -16.77
C LEU A 327 -0.35 3.20 -17.34
N HIS A 328 0.81 3.68 -17.79
CA HIS A 328 1.91 2.79 -18.14
C HIS A 328 2.75 2.45 -16.90
N HIS A 329 3.19 1.20 -16.77
CA HIS A 329 3.94 0.72 -15.61
C HIS A 329 5.30 1.40 -15.39
N ILE A 330 5.81 2.13 -16.39
CA ILE A 330 7.05 2.94 -16.28
C ILE A 330 6.86 4.17 -15.39
N VAL A 331 5.61 4.64 -15.18
CA VAL A 331 5.28 5.84 -14.37
C VAL A 331 4.48 5.53 -13.11
N ALA A 332 4.01 4.30 -12.93
CA ALA A 332 3.17 3.91 -11.80
C ALA A 332 3.31 2.41 -11.49
N ASP A 333 2.99 2.03 -10.26
CA ASP A 333 2.93 0.65 -9.77
C ASP A 333 1.70 0.44 -8.87
N GLY A 334 1.59 -0.72 -8.23
CA GLY A 334 0.48 -1.01 -7.33
C GLY A 334 0.36 -0.02 -6.17
N TRP A 335 1.49 0.36 -5.56
CA TRP A 335 1.53 1.35 -4.48
C TRP A 335 1.07 2.74 -4.94
N SER A 336 1.48 3.14 -6.13
CA SER A 336 1.07 4.40 -6.74
C SER A 336 -0.45 4.52 -6.89
N MET A 337 -1.15 3.38 -7.08
CA MET A 337 -2.61 3.37 -7.21
C MET A 337 -3.31 3.73 -5.90
N ASP A 338 -2.78 3.30 -4.76
CA ASP A 338 -3.32 3.65 -3.45
C ASP A 338 -3.07 5.12 -3.10
N VAL A 339 -1.89 5.64 -3.47
CA VAL A 339 -1.60 7.08 -3.33
C VAL A 339 -2.56 7.89 -4.20
N LEU A 340 -2.71 7.53 -5.48
CA LEU A 340 -3.61 8.20 -6.42
C LEU A 340 -5.06 8.22 -5.90
N ARG A 341 -5.56 7.10 -5.38
CA ARG A 341 -6.92 7.00 -4.84
C ARG A 341 -7.13 7.93 -3.64
N ARG A 342 -6.19 7.95 -2.69
CA ARG A 342 -6.26 8.82 -1.50
C ARG A 342 -6.18 10.30 -1.86
N GLU A 343 -5.21 10.68 -2.70
CA GLU A 343 -5.06 12.06 -3.13
C GLU A 343 -6.26 12.53 -3.96
N LEU A 344 -6.82 11.66 -4.83
CA LEU A 344 -7.99 11.97 -5.62
C LEU A 344 -9.21 12.25 -4.74
N ALA A 345 -9.47 11.43 -3.72
CA ALA A 345 -10.57 11.63 -2.79
C ALA A 345 -10.42 12.97 -2.04
N SER A 346 -9.25 13.21 -1.46
CA SER A 346 -8.97 14.43 -0.69
C SER A 346 -9.07 15.72 -1.53
N LEU A 347 -8.55 15.68 -2.76
CA LEU A 347 -8.63 16.82 -3.69
C LEU A 347 -10.06 17.06 -4.19
N TYR A 348 -10.78 15.97 -4.52
CA TYR A 348 -12.15 16.07 -4.99
C TYR A 348 -13.05 16.73 -3.95
N GLU A 349 -12.97 16.34 -2.69
CA GLU A 349 -13.72 16.97 -1.60
C GLU A 349 -13.39 18.45 -1.46
N ALA A 350 -12.09 18.79 -1.45
CA ALA A 350 -11.68 20.18 -1.33
C ALA A 350 -12.18 21.02 -2.53
N PHE A 351 -12.03 20.54 -3.75
CA PHE A 351 -12.40 21.28 -4.95
C PHE A 351 -13.92 21.35 -5.17
N LYS A 352 -14.66 20.33 -4.78
CA LYS A 352 -16.13 20.36 -4.77
C LYS A 352 -16.65 21.48 -3.85
N ASP A 353 -15.98 21.70 -2.72
CA ASP A 353 -16.30 22.76 -1.77
C ASP A 353 -15.62 24.10 -2.11
N CYS A 354 -15.03 24.22 -3.30
CA CYS A 354 -14.27 25.40 -3.74
C CYS A 354 -13.10 25.77 -2.80
N ARG A 355 -12.56 24.81 -2.05
CA ARG A 355 -11.37 24.98 -1.17
C ARG A 355 -10.07 24.76 -1.97
N PRO A 356 -8.94 25.31 -1.53
CA PRO A 356 -7.63 25.02 -2.11
C PRO A 356 -7.22 23.55 -1.84
N SER A 357 -6.18 23.08 -2.55
CA SER A 357 -5.59 21.76 -2.32
C SER A 357 -5.15 21.59 -0.85
N PRO A 358 -5.58 20.51 -0.16
CA PRO A 358 -5.18 20.23 1.22
C PRO A 358 -3.83 19.49 1.28
N LEU A 359 -3.27 19.08 0.13
CA LEU A 359 -2.07 18.27 0.09
C LEU A 359 -0.81 19.12 0.29
N PRO A 360 0.14 18.69 1.15
CA PRO A 360 1.40 19.40 1.34
C PRO A 360 2.27 19.35 0.08
N VAL A 361 3.09 20.35 -0.15
CA VAL A 361 4.03 20.38 -1.28
C VAL A 361 5.05 19.24 -1.15
N LEU A 362 5.32 18.50 -2.24
CA LEU A 362 6.37 17.48 -2.25
C LEU A 362 7.76 18.12 -2.26
N SER A 363 8.57 17.80 -1.26
CA SER A 363 9.94 18.30 -1.13
C SER A 363 10.87 17.72 -2.21
N ILE A 364 10.64 16.45 -2.60
CA ILE A 364 11.38 15.71 -3.62
C ILE A 364 10.41 15.07 -4.62
N GLN A 365 10.93 14.74 -5.80
CA GLN A 365 10.22 14.01 -6.84
C GLN A 365 10.91 12.67 -7.12
N TYR A 366 10.25 11.75 -7.80
CA TYR A 366 10.81 10.41 -8.08
C TYR A 366 12.16 10.48 -8.82
N VAL A 367 12.33 11.42 -9.71
CA VAL A 367 13.57 11.62 -10.46
C VAL A 367 14.75 12.03 -9.57
N ASP A 368 14.49 12.75 -8.47
CA ASP A 368 15.52 13.11 -7.48
C ASP A 368 16.06 11.86 -6.76
N LEU A 369 15.15 10.94 -6.40
CA LEU A 369 15.51 9.64 -5.84
C LEU A 369 16.34 8.81 -6.82
N ILE A 370 15.95 8.77 -8.09
CA ILE A 370 16.69 8.04 -9.12
C ILE A 370 18.10 8.59 -9.27
N ALA A 371 18.25 9.92 -9.33
CA ALA A 371 19.57 10.56 -9.43
C ALA A 371 20.46 10.17 -8.25
N ALA A 372 19.96 10.26 -7.02
CA ALA A 372 20.67 9.85 -5.83
C ALA A 372 21.06 8.36 -5.86
N GLN A 373 20.16 7.46 -6.30
CA GLN A 373 20.47 6.04 -6.46
C GLN A 373 21.56 5.76 -7.50
N ARG A 374 21.59 6.55 -8.59
CA ARG A 374 22.58 6.40 -9.67
C ARG A 374 23.96 6.96 -9.30
N GLU A 375 23.98 8.00 -8.47
CA GLU A 375 25.23 8.59 -7.96
C GLU A 375 25.86 7.77 -6.85
N ARG A 376 25.08 6.90 -6.18
CA ARG A 376 25.57 6.05 -5.11
C ARG A 376 26.75 5.20 -5.58
N PRO A 377 27.92 5.29 -4.89
CA PRO A 377 29.08 4.51 -5.27
C PRO A 377 28.78 3.00 -5.24
N LYS A 378 29.12 2.30 -6.32
CA LYS A 378 29.03 0.84 -6.37
C LYS A 378 30.09 0.26 -5.44
N GLY A 379 29.70 -0.04 -4.20
CA GLY A 379 30.61 -0.41 -3.13
C GLY A 379 30.68 -1.92 -2.83
N ALA A 380 31.33 -2.24 -1.71
CA ALA A 380 31.41 -3.62 -1.19
C ALA A 380 30.01 -4.19 -0.85
N ALA A 381 29.04 -3.33 -0.48
CA ALA A 381 27.68 -3.74 -0.20
C ALA A 381 26.99 -4.29 -1.46
N ASP A 382 27.11 -3.61 -2.60
CA ASP A 382 26.51 -4.07 -3.87
C ASP A 382 27.10 -5.40 -4.33
N ARG A 383 28.42 -5.58 -4.15
CA ARG A 383 29.07 -6.87 -4.43
C ARG A 383 28.53 -7.98 -3.56
N ARG A 384 28.38 -7.75 -2.26
CA ARG A 384 27.78 -8.74 -1.34
C ARG A 384 26.36 -9.13 -1.71
N LEU A 385 25.53 -8.15 -2.12
CA LEU A 385 24.18 -8.41 -2.60
C LEU A 385 24.20 -9.24 -3.89
N LEU A 386 25.07 -8.92 -4.84
CA LEU A 386 25.22 -9.69 -6.07
C LEU A 386 25.71 -11.11 -5.80
N GLU A 387 26.70 -11.28 -4.93
CA GLU A 387 27.20 -12.60 -4.51
C GLU A 387 26.10 -13.41 -3.82
N TYR A 388 25.32 -12.78 -2.93
CA TYR A 388 24.18 -13.44 -2.29
C TYR A 388 23.19 -13.99 -3.34
N TRP A 389 22.74 -13.14 -4.27
CA TRP A 389 21.78 -13.57 -5.28
C TRP A 389 22.37 -14.57 -6.29
N ALA A 390 23.65 -14.42 -6.65
CA ALA A 390 24.34 -15.39 -7.50
C ALA A 390 24.36 -16.78 -6.86
N ASN A 391 24.73 -16.85 -5.58
CA ASN A 391 24.74 -18.10 -4.81
C ASN A 391 23.32 -18.65 -4.60
N GLN A 392 22.33 -17.77 -4.31
CA GLN A 392 20.93 -18.19 -4.10
C GLN A 392 20.30 -18.78 -5.35
N LEU A 393 20.68 -18.29 -6.52
CA LEU A 393 20.13 -18.72 -7.82
C LEU A 393 21.04 -19.72 -8.55
N GLU A 394 22.16 -20.11 -7.95
CA GLU A 394 23.10 -21.07 -8.55
C GLU A 394 22.42 -22.42 -8.75
N GLY A 395 22.45 -22.92 -10.01
CA GLY A 395 21.87 -24.20 -10.36
C GLY A 395 20.33 -24.18 -10.53
N ALA A 396 19.67 -23.07 -10.29
CA ALA A 396 18.22 -22.98 -10.49
C ALA A 396 17.84 -23.28 -11.95
N PRO A 397 16.88 -24.19 -12.19
CA PRO A 397 16.49 -24.52 -13.54
C PRO A 397 15.84 -23.33 -14.25
N PRO A 398 16.17 -23.10 -15.54
CA PRO A 398 15.67 -21.92 -16.26
C PRO A 398 14.18 -21.98 -16.57
N LEU A 399 13.55 -23.14 -16.42
CA LEU A 399 12.14 -23.36 -16.73
C LEU A 399 11.49 -24.30 -15.70
N LEU A 400 10.28 -23.95 -15.33
CA LEU A 400 9.36 -24.81 -14.59
C LEU A 400 8.62 -25.72 -15.59
N ASN A 401 8.78 -27.04 -15.47
CA ASN A 401 8.19 -28.05 -16.36
C ASN A 401 6.77 -28.41 -15.94
N LEU A 402 5.83 -27.53 -16.18
CA LEU A 402 4.41 -27.83 -15.93
C LEU A 402 3.85 -28.73 -17.04
N PRO A 403 2.85 -29.59 -16.75
CA PRO A 403 2.12 -30.33 -17.78
C PRO A 403 1.26 -29.33 -18.57
N TRP A 404 1.63 -29.12 -19.82
CA TRP A 404 0.96 -28.19 -20.72
C TRP A 404 -0.14 -28.91 -21.49
N ASP A 405 -1.34 -28.30 -21.60
CA ASP A 405 -2.39 -28.77 -22.50
C ASP A 405 -2.05 -28.46 -23.97
N TYR A 406 -1.27 -27.41 -24.21
CA TYR A 406 -0.82 -26.97 -25.52
C TYR A 406 0.69 -26.70 -25.49
N PRO A 407 1.41 -26.95 -26.63
CA PRO A 407 2.84 -26.67 -26.69
C PRO A 407 3.12 -25.17 -26.51
N ARG A 408 4.23 -24.83 -25.85
CA ARG A 408 4.67 -23.43 -25.75
C ARG A 408 4.92 -22.89 -27.17
N PRO A 409 4.36 -21.69 -27.47
CA PRO A 409 4.68 -21.04 -28.76
C PRO A 409 6.13 -20.55 -28.76
N ALA A 410 6.73 -20.44 -29.94
CA ALA A 410 8.09 -19.91 -30.11
C ALA A 410 8.22 -18.46 -29.66
N ILE A 411 7.13 -17.67 -29.75
CA ILE A 411 7.04 -16.30 -29.25
C ILE A 411 5.99 -16.29 -28.14
N GLN A 412 6.36 -15.80 -26.98
CA GLN A 412 5.47 -15.71 -25.83
C GLN A 412 4.28 -14.79 -26.15
N GLY A 413 3.06 -15.32 -26.05
CA GLY A 413 1.84 -14.53 -26.11
C GLY A 413 1.56 -13.87 -24.75
N HIS A 414 0.87 -12.73 -24.78
CA HIS A 414 0.52 -11.96 -23.59
C HIS A 414 -0.96 -12.13 -23.21
N ARG A 415 -1.62 -13.17 -23.71
CA ARG A 415 -2.98 -13.49 -23.29
C ARG A 415 -2.97 -14.06 -21.87
N GLY A 416 -3.72 -13.42 -20.98
CA GLY A 416 -3.90 -13.86 -19.61
C GLY A 416 -5.36 -13.79 -19.19
N ALA A 417 -5.70 -14.50 -18.12
CA ALA A 417 -7.00 -14.41 -17.48
C ALA A 417 -6.82 -14.43 -15.97
N ARG A 418 -7.79 -13.84 -15.25
CA ARG A 418 -7.88 -13.90 -13.79
C ARG A 418 -8.95 -14.91 -13.44
N HIS A 419 -8.59 -15.87 -12.58
CA HIS A 419 -9.53 -16.80 -11.99
C HIS A 419 -9.67 -16.49 -10.51
N PRO A 420 -10.71 -15.73 -10.09
CA PRO A 420 -10.94 -15.44 -8.67
C PRO A 420 -11.43 -16.69 -7.97
N TRP A 421 -10.89 -16.95 -6.78
CA TRP A 421 -11.40 -17.96 -5.87
C TRP A 421 -11.33 -17.47 -4.44
N THR A 422 -12.19 -18.00 -3.59
CA THR A 422 -12.29 -17.59 -2.20
C THR A 422 -11.99 -18.80 -1.33
N LEU A 423 -11.11 -18.62 -0.34
CA LEU A 423 -10.89 -19.62 0.69
C LEU A 423 -12.13 -19.73 1.57
N GLU A 424 -12.52 -20.97 1.87
CA GLU A 424 -13.53 -21.22 2.88
C GLU A 424 -13.08 -20.61 4.21
N PRO A 425 -13.97 -19.92 4.96
CA PRO A 425 -13.59 -19.20 6.18
C PRO A 425 -12.86 -20.06 7.22
N GLU A 426 -13.26 -21.32 7.36
CA GLU A 426 -12.61 -22.24 8.29
C GLU A 426 -11.19 -22.61 7.86
N LEU A 427 -10.95 -22.79 6.56
CA LEU A 427 -9.60 -23.03 6.03
C LEU A 427 -8.73 -21.79 6.20
N ALA A 428 -9.27 -20.61 5.91
CA ALA A 428 -8.56 -19.36 6.14
C ALA A 428 -8.14 -19.21 7.61
N ARG A 429 -9.07 -19.43 8.55
CA ARG A 429 -8.78 -19.39 9.99
C ARG A 429 -7.62 -20.32 10.38
N ARG A 430 -7.65 -21.57 9.90
CA ARG A 430 -6.61 -22.56 10.18
C ARG A 430 -5.26 -22.17 9.59
N LEU A 431 -5.25 -21.57 8.39
CA LEU A 431 -4.02 -21.03 7.79
C LEU A 431 -3.43 -19.90 8.65
N TYR A 432 -4.25 -18.98 9.13
CA TYR A 432 -3.81 -17.93 10.04
C TYR A 432 -3.25 -18.47 11.36
N GLU A 433 -3.88 -19.52 11.94
CA GLU A 433 -3.36 -20.18 13.14
C GLU A 433 -1.98 -20.81 12.91
N VAL A 434 -1.79 -21.45 11.75
CA VAL A 434 -0.47 -21.98 11.35
C VAL A 434 0.53 -20.85 11.18
N GLY A 435 0.14 -19.76 10.51
CA GLY A 435 0.98 -18.57 10.34
C GLY A 435 1.46 -17.99 11.67
N ALA A 436 0.53 -17.78 12.60
CA ALA A 436 0.84 -17.26 13.92
C ALA A 436 1.82 -18.19 14.69
N ARG A 437 1.62 -19.51 14.60
CA ARG A 437 2.50 -20.50 15.25
C ARG A 437 3.94 -20.45 14.74
N TYR A 438 4.12 -20.21 13.44
CA TYR A 438 5.45 -20.18 12.79
C TYR A 438 5.96 -18.77 12.50
N ARG A 439 5.27 -17.73 12.98
CA ARG A 439 5.57 -16.30 12.68
C ARG A 439 5.70 -16.05 11.17
N ALA A 440 4.84 -16.70 10.39
CA ALA A 440 4.84 -16.60 8.94
C ALA A 440 3.59 -15.83 8.47
N PRO A 441 3.77 -14.70 7.75
CA PRO A 441 2.64 -13.95 7.20
C PRO A 441 1.87 -14.78 6.17
N PRO A 442 0.58 -14.46 5.90
CA PRO A 442 -0.27 -15.21 4.98
C PRO A 442 0.35 -15.43 3.61
N PHE A 443 1.10 -14.46 3.10
CA PHE A 443 1.82 -14.57 1.83
C PHE A 443 2.78 -15.77 1.83
N MET A 444 3.61 -15.95 2.86
CA MET A 444 4.57 -17.05 2.94
C MET A 444 3.88 -18.42 2.99
N LEU A 445 2.72 -18.50 3.64
CA LEU A 445 1.92 -19.75 3.68
C LEU A 445 1.35 -20.09 2.32
N LEU A 446 0.80 -19.10 1.62
CA LEU A 446 0.23 -19.30 0.28
C LEU A 446 1.32 -19.62 -0.73
N ASP A 447 2.47 -18.94 -0.65
CA ASP A 447 3.63 -19.20 -1.49
C ASP A 447 4.19 -20.60 -1.27
N SER A 448 4.33 -21.02 0.00
CA SER A 448 4.75 -22.39 0.35
C SER A 448 3.78 -23.45 -0.19
N ALA A 449 2.47 -23.20 -0.08
CA ALA A 449 1.44 -24.11 -0.60
C ALA A 449 1.47 -24.17 -2.15
N LEU A 450 1.67 -23.03 -2.81
CA LEU A 450 1.85 -22.92 -4.25
C LEU A 450 3.10 -23.67 -4.69
N GLY A 451 4.24 -23.42 -4.04
CA GLY A 451 5.51 -24.08 -4.31
C GLY A 451 5.40 -25.60 -4.20
N LEU A 452 4.78 -26.11 -3.13
CA LEU A 452 4.52 -27.54 -2.96
C LEU A 452 3.67 -28.11 -4.10
N ARG A 453 2.65 -27.37 -4.53
CA ARG A 453 1.78 -27.79 -5.62
C ARG A 453 2.53 -27.80 -6.96
N LEU A 454 3.28 -26.75 -7.24
CA LEU A 454 4.11 -26.65 -8.45
C LEU A 454 5.16 -27.75 -8.50
N SER A 455 5.84 -28.05 -7.39
CA SER A 455 6.80 -29.16 -7.28
C SER A 455 6.17 -30.51 -7.67
N ARG A 456 4.96 -30.78 -7.20
CA ARG A 456 4.24 -32.03 -7.55
C ARG A 456 3.86 -32.13 -9.01
N TYR A 457 3.43 -31.02 -9.63
CA TYR A 457 3.04 -31.01 -11.04
C TYR A 457 4.25 -31.04 -11.96
N SER A 458 5.31 -30.29 -11.66
CA SER A 458 6.53 -30.21 -12.48
C SER A 458 7.50 -31.36 -12.24
N ARG A 459 7.37 -32.08 -11.11
CA ARG A 459 8.34 -33.06 -10.59
C ARG A 459 9.74 -32.45 -10.36
N GLN A 460 9.80 -31.16 -10.13
CA GLN A 460 11.01 -30.44 -9.77
C GLN A 460 10.95 -30.07 -8.28
N THR A 461 12.08 -30.17 -7.60
CA THR A 461 12.24 -29.81 -6.18
C THR A 461 12.91 -28.46 -6.01
N ASP A 462 13.50 -27.94 -7.07
CA ASP A 462 14.19 -26.66 -7.13
C ASP A 462 13.68 -25.88 -8.33
N PHE A 463 13.18 -24.66 -8.10
CA PHE A 463 12.66 -23.74 -9.09
C PHE A 463 12.41 -22.36 -8.49
N CYS A 464 12.35 -21.33 -9.32
CA CYS A 464 11.97 -19.97 -8.92
C CYS A 464 10.49 -19.71 -9.17
N ILE A 465 9.85 -18.97 -8.25
CA ILE A 465 8.47 -18.46 -8.36
C ILE A 465 8.53 -16.95 -8.55
#